data_36779ca56418d7d92d5a0c30e48d4568
#
_entry.id   36779ca56418d7d92d5a0c30e48d4568
#
_cell.length_a   1.000
_cell.length_b   1.000
_cell.length_c   1.000
_cell.angle_alpha   90.00
_cell.angle_beta   90.00
_cell.angle_gamma   90.00
#
_symmetry.space_group_name_H-M   'P 1'
#
loop_
_entity.id
_entity.type
_entity.pdbx_description
1 polymer ?
#
loop_
_entity_poly.entity_id
_entity_poly.type
_entity_poly.pdbx_seq_one_letter_code
_entity_poly.pdbx_strand_id
1 'polypeptide(L)'
;GGSLLFIPDLPCPMNEAKKAAGEQAVELVRTGMRVGLGTGSTTAYALRAIGRRIRESSLHVMGVPTSFASERLARECGIPLTTLDEIDELDLALDGADEVSPDLDLIKGRGGAHTREKVVAAQARRFVVLTDPSKDVERLGAKRVLPVEVLPMATGPVLRTLTGLGANASLRMGREKDG
;
A
#
# COMPACT_ATOMS: atom_id res chain seq x y z
N GLY A 1 4.96 -15.39 -4.29
CA GLY A 1 5.59 -14.66 -5.37
C GLY A 1 4.78 -13.43 -5.70
N GLY A 2 5.32 -12.22 -5.49
CA GLY A 2 4.68 -10.96 -5.84
C GLY A 2 4.64 -10.79 -7.37
N SER A 3 3.54 -10.25 -7.90
CA SER A 3 3.47 -9.82 -9.29
C SER A 3 3.40 -8.30 -9.32
N LEU A 4 4.42 -7.67 -9.92
CA LEU A 4 4.41 -6.24 -10.23
C LEU A 4 3.67 -6.04 -11.56
N LEU A 5 2.66 -5.17 -11.57
CA LEU A 5 2.03 -4.77 -12.81
C LEU A 5 2.75 -3.51 -13.32
N PHE A 6 3.47 -3.64 -14.41
CA PHE A 6 4.17 -2.56 -15.09
C PHE A 6 3.34 -2.09 -16.29
N ILE A 7 3.09 -0.80 -16.40
CA ILE A 7 2.49 -0.18 -17.59
C ILE A 7 3.61 0.60 -18.28
N PRO A 8 4.15 0.11 -19.41
CA PRO A 8 5.21 0.82 -20.12
C PRO A 8 4.69 2.04 -20.88
N ASP A 9 5.49 3.10 -20.84
CA ASP A 9 5.58 4.24 -21.75
C ASP A 9 4.28 4.84 -22.35
N LEU A 10 3.49 5.49 -21.50
CA LEU A 10 2.60 6.56 -21.94
C LEU A 10 3.06 7.88 -21.31
N PRO A 11 3.19 8.97 -22.07
CA PRO A 11 3.41 10.30 -21.51
C PRO A 11 2.13 10.77 -20.85
N CYS A 12 1.86 10.22 -19.64
CA CYS A 12 0.65 10.50 -18.89
C CYS A 12 0.96 11.46 -17.75
N PRO A 13 0.11 12.48 -17.51
CA PRO A 13 0.16 13.22 -16.25
C PRO A 13 0.15 12.23 -15.08
N MET A 14 0.94 12.52 -14.04
CA MET A 14 1.17 11.58 -12.92
C MET A 14 -0.14 11.02 -12.29
N ASN A 15 -1.21 11.81 -12.32
CA ASN A 15 -2.53 11.38 -11.84
C ASN A 15 -3.19 10.34 -12.74
N GLU A 16 -2.95 10.39 -14.04
CA GLU A 16 -3.50 9.40 -14.99
C GLU A 16 -2.75 8.07 -14.89
N ALA A 17 -1.43 8.09 -14.71
CA ALA A 17 -0.64 6.87 -14.47
C ALA A 17 -1.09 6.15 -13.18
N LYS A 18 -1.30 6.90 -12.09
CA LYS A 18 -1.85 6.35 -10.83
C LYS A 18 -3.24 5.79 -11.00
N LYS A 19 -4.10 6.49 -11.75
CA LYS A 19 -5.45 6.03 -12.05
C LYS A 19 -5.41 4.75 -12.87
N ALA A 20 -4.63 4.70 -13.93
CA ALA A 20 -4.49 3.52 -14.77
C ALA A 20 -3.97 2.32 -13.98
N ALA A 21 -2.93 2.49 -13.15
CA ALA A 21 -2.42 1.44 -12.29
C ALA A 21 -3.49 0.92 -11.32
N GLY A 22 -4.22 1.83 -10.66
CA GLY A 22 -5.29 1.46 -9.73
C GLY A 22 -6.45 0.73 -10.41
N GLU A 23 -6.90 1.20 -11.57
CA GLU A 23 -8.00 0.58 -12.32
C GLU A 23 -7.60 -0.78 -12.89
N GLN A 24 -6.37 -0.92 -13.41
CA GLN A 24 -5.89 -2.20 -13.93
C GLN A 24 -5.74 -3.26 -12.83
N ALA A 25 -5.29 -2.89 -11.64
CA ALA A 25 -5.18 -3.83 -10.53
C ALA A 25 -6.54 -4.43 -10.12
N VAL A 26 -7.61 -3.69 -10.29
CA VAL A 26 -8.97 -4.15 -9.97
C VAL A 26 -9.45 -5.26 -10.90
N GLU A 27 -8.85 -5.42 -12.09
CA GLU A 27 -9.10 -6.56 -12.95
C GLU A 27 -8.68 -7.91 -12.31
N LEU A 28 -7.85 -7.89 -11.29
CA LEU A 28 -7.48 -9.07 -10.51
C LEU A 28 -8.51 -9.45 -9.45
N VAL A 29 -9.40 -8.52 -9.09
CA VAL A 29 -10.41 -8.71 -8.04
C VAL A 29 -11.59 -9.49 -8.60
N ARG A 30 -11.97 -10.55 -7.90
CA ARG A 30 -13.10 -11.45 -8.25
C ARG A 30 -14.10 -11.51 -7.11
N THR A 31 -15.35 -11.82 -7.44
CA THR A 31 -16.40 -12.08 -6.45
C THR A 31 -15.98 -13.20 -5.49
N GLY A 32 -16.28 -13.01 -4.22
CA GLY A 32 -15.92 -13.90 -3.13
C GLY A 32 -14.58 -13.62 -2.48
N MET A 33 -13.74 -12.76 -3.09
CA MET A 33 -12.40 -12.45 -2.55
C MET A 33 -12.44 -11.58 -1.29
N ARG A 34 -11.48 -11.86 -0.41
CA ARG A 34 -11.08 -11.01 0.71
C ARG A 34 -9.85 -10.23 0.27
N VAL A 35 -9.97 -8.88 0.29
CA VAL A 35 -8.99 -7.99 -0.33
C VAL A 35 -8.39 -7.05 0.71
N GLY A 36 -7.07 -7.07 0.85
CA GLY A 36 -6.33 -6.06 1.60
C GLY A 36 -6.35 -4.72 0.87
N LEU A 37 -6.84 -3.69 1.56
CA LEU A 37 -7.06 -2.35 1.02
C LEU A 37 -5.96 -1.41 1.54
N GLY A 38 -4.95 -1.20 0.73
CA GLY A 38 -3.78 -0.40 1.03
C GLY A 38 -4.06 1.09 1.19
N THR A 39 -3.00 1.83 1.44
CA THR A 39 -3.03 3.27 1.72
C THR A 39 -2.29 4.04 0.63
N GLY A 40 -2.74 5.27 0.36
CA GLY A 40 -2.07 6.20 -0.55
C GLY A 40 -2.88 6.54 -1.81
N SER A 41 -2.36 7.51 -2.57
CA SER A 41 -3.08 8.12 -3.70
C SER A 41 -3.35 7.14 -4.85
N THR A 42 -2.43 6.23 -5.16
CA THR A 42 -2.61 5.23 -6.21
C THR A 42 -3.63 4.18 -5.79
N THR A 43 -3.55 3.69 -4.56
CA THR A 43 -4.50 2.73 -4.00
C THR A 43 -5.91 3.30 -3.90
N ALA A 44 -6.04 4.60 -3.66
CA ALA A 44 -7.35 5.26 -3.65
C ALA A 44 -8.11 5.11 -4.98
N TYR A 45 -7.42 5.09 -6.11
CA TYR A 45 -8.06 4.81 -7.41
C TYR A 45 -8.56 3.37 -7.50
N ALA A 46 -7.80 2.41 -6.98
CA ALA A 46 -8.24 1.01 -6.92
C ALA A 46 -9.50 0.86 -6.04
N LEU A 47 -9.53 1.46 -4.84
CA LEU A 47 -10.69 1.40 -3.96
C LEU A 47 -11.94 2.00 -4.64
N ARG A 48 -11.81 3.15 -5.28
CA ARG A 48 -12.93 3.75 -6.06
C ARG A 48 -13.39 2.85 -7.19
N ALA A 49 -12.46 2.19 -7.90
CA ALA A 49 -12.80 1.26 -8.98
C ALA A 49 -13.49 0.00 -8.44
N ILE A 50 -13.07 -0.57 -7.30
CA ILE A 50 -13.78 -1.66 -6.62
C ILE A 50 -15.21 -1.22 -6.28
N GLY A 51 -15.38 -0.05 -5.67
CA GLY A 51 -16.69 0.49 -5.33
C GLY A 51 -17.60 0.69 -6.55
N ARG A 52 -17.06 1.14 -7.69
CA ARG A 52 -17.82 1.19 -8.95
C ARG A 52 -18.29 -0.20 -9.37
N ARG A 53 -17.40 -1.21 -9.37
CA ARG A 53 -17.75 -2.58 -9.77
C ARG A 53 -18.76 -3.23 -8.83
N ILE A 54 -18.74 -2.91 -7.54
CA ILE A 54 -19.77 -3.36 -6.59
C ILE A 54 -21.14 -2.84 -7.01
N ARG A 55 -21.25 -1.56 -7.37
CA ARG A 55 -22.53 -0.94 -7.79
C ARG A 55 -22.99 -1.36 -9.17
N GLU A 56 -22.06 -1.50 -10.12
CA GLU A 56 -22.39 -1.63 -11.55
C GLU A 56 -22.33 -3.08 -12.06
N SER A 57 -21.55 -3.94 -11.41
CA SER A 57 -21.25 -5.29 -11.91
C SER A 57 -21.53 -6.39 -10.88
N SER A 58 -22.24 -6.10 -9.80
CA SER A 58 -22.57 -7.04 -8.73
C SER A 58 -21.32 -7.77 -8.17
N LEU A 59 -20.20 -7.06 -8.07
CA LEU A 59 -19.00 -7.59 -7.44
C LEU A 59 -19.22 -7.72 -5.92
N HIS A 60 -19.00 -8.90 -5.38
CA HIS A 60 -19.09 -9.16 -3.93
C HIS A 60 -17.72 -9.46 -3.37
N VAL A 61 -17.20 -8.59 -2.52
CA VAL A 61 -15.89 -8.71 -1.86
C VAL A 61 -15.97 -8.20 -0.42
N MET A 62 -15.01 -8.60 0.40
CA MET A 62 -14.78 -8.03 1.72
C MET A 62 -13.39 -7.42 1.79
N GLY A 63 -13.26 -6.24 2.37
CA GLY A 63 -12.02 -5.50 2.45
C GLY A 63 -11.44 -5.45 3.86
N VAL A 64 -10.10 -5.56 3.97
CA VAL A 64 -9.35 -5.30 5.20
C VAL A 64 -8.48 -4.07 4.98
N PRO A 65 -8.79 -2.93 5.63
CA PRO A 65 -8.05 -1.69 5.41
C PRO A 65 -6.73 -1.66 6.17
N THR A 66 -5.70 -1.08 5.55
CA THR A 66 -4.38 -0.90 6.17
C THR A 66 -4.25 0.40 6.98
N SER A 67 -5.25 1.29 6.94
CA SER A 67 -5.25 2.55 7.67
C SER A 67 -6.66 3.10 7.88
N PHE A 68 -6.80 4.08 8.78
CA PHE A 68 -8.06 4.80 8.93
C PHE A 68 -8.46 5.56 7.66
N ALA A 69 -7.48 6.04 6.87
CA ALA A 69 -7.75 6.70 5.61
C ALA A 69 -8.34 5.73 4.57
N SER A 70 -7.76 4.54 4.42
CA SER A 70 -8.28 3.52 3.52
C SER A 70 -9.62 2.94 4.00
N GLU A 71 -9.81 2.80 5.32
CA GLU A 71 -11.09 2.39 5.90
C GLU A 71 -12.21 3.39 5.57
N ARG A 72 -11.97 4.67 5.80
CA ARG A 72 -12.95 5.72 5.48
C ARG A 72 -13.29 5.71 3.99
N LEU A 73 -12.29 5.68 3.12
CA LEU A 73 -12.50 5.64 1.68
C LEU A 73 -13.25 4.39 1.23
N ALA A 74 -12.94 3.22 1.81
CA ALA A 74 -13.64 1.98 1.51
C ALA A 74 -15.14 2.09 1.87
N ARG A 75 -15.47 2.65 3.03
CA ARG A 75 -16.86 2.91 3.44
C ARG A 75 -17.56 3.89 2.49
N GLU A 76 -16.91 4.99 2.10
CA GLU A 76 -17.42 5.93 1.10
C GLU A 76 -17.67 5.27 -0.25
N CYS A 77 -16.85 4.29 -0.62
CA CYS A 77 -17.00 3.51 -1.86
C CYS A 77 -18.02 2.37 -1.77
N GLY A 78 -18.60 2.11 -0.59
CA GLY A 78 -19.54 1.00 -0.38
C GLY A 78 -18.89 -0.38 -0.37
N ILE A 79 -17.59 -0.48 -0.03
CA ILE A 79 -16.89 -1.76 0.10
C ILE A 79 -17.18 -2.33 1.49
N PRO A 80 -17.79 -3.52 1.62
CA PRO A 80 -17.96 -4.20 2.89
C PRO A 80 -16.60 -4.48 3.54
N LEU A 81 -16.50 -4.25 4.85
CA LEU A 81 -15.26 -4.41 5.60
C LEU A 81 -15.32 -5.60 6.54
N THR A 82 -14.16 -6.19 6.79
CA THR A 82 -13.89 -7.21 7.80
C THR A 82 -12.53 -6.95 8.45
N THR A 83 -12.16 -7.78 9.40
CA THR A 83 -10.87 -7.71 10.11
C THR A 83 -10.09 -9.01 9.89
N LEU A 84 -8.79 -8.97 10.19
CA LEU A 84 -7.96 -10.19 10.15
C LEU A 84 -8.35 -11.21 11.25
N ASP A 85 -9.06 -10.78 12.29
CA ASP A 85 -9.56 -11.68 13.34
C ASP A 85 -10.78 -12.50 12.89
N GLU A 86 -11.46 -12.06 11.83
CA GLU A 86 -12.67 -12.69 11.29
C GLU A 86 -12.40 -13.58 10.08
N ILE A 87 -11.17 -13.58 9.57
CA ILE A 87 -10.79 -14.33 8.37
C ILE A 87 -9.43 -15.01 8.54
N ASP A 88 -9.22 -16.14 7.92
CA ASP A 88 -7.97 -16.89 8.02
C ASP A 88 -6.84 -16.30 7.15
N GLU A 89 -7.19 -15.81 5.95
CA GLU A 89 -6.23 -15.24 4.99
C GLU A 89 -6.92 -14.27 4.01
N LEU A 90 -6.12 -13.50 3.30
CA LEU A 90 -6.55 -12.66 2.20
C LEU A 90 -6.21 -13.32 0.85
N ASP A 91 -7.11 -13.22 -0.12
CA ASP A 91 -6.85 -13.69 -1.49
C ASP A 91 -5.88 -12.76 -2.21
N LEU A 92 -6.00 -11.47 -1.96
CA LEU A 92 -5.26 -10.41 -2.61
C LEU A 92 -5.04 -9.24 -1.67
N ALA A 93 -3.86 -8.62 -1.67
CA ALA A 93 -3.66 -7.29 -1.10
C ALA A 93 -3.18 -6.32 -2.20
N LEU A 94 -3.79 -5.14 -2.25
CA LEU A 94 -3.45 -4.05 -3.15
C LEU A 94 -2.87 -2.91 -2.33
N ASP A 95 -1.63 -2.51 -2.58
CA ASP A 95 -1.03 -1.39 -1.85
C ASP A 95 0.00 -0.64 -2.70
N GLY A 96 0.37 0.57 -2.30
CA GLY A 96 1.39 1.38 -2.95
C GLY A 96 2.80 1.09 -2.43
N ALA A 97 3.79 1.71 -3.06
CA ALA A 97 5.17 1.77 -2.58
C ALA A 97 5.73 3.19 -2.68
N ASP A 98 6.76 3.48 -1.88
CA ASP A 98 7.50 4.74 -1.91
C ASP A 98 8.70 4.65 -2.85
N GLU A 99 9.34 3.48 -2.95
CA GLU A 99 10.35 3.09 -3.92
C GLU A 99 10.20 1.63 -4.32
N VAL A 100 10.60 1.31 -5.55
CA VAL A 100 10.64 -0.05 -6.11
C VAL A 100 11.96 -0.23 -6.83
N SER A 101 12.73 -1.27 -6.49
CA SER A 101 13.96 -1.65 -7.18
C SER A 101 13.68 -2.63 -8.34
N PRO A 102 14.64 -2.86 -9.26
CA PRO A 102 14.49 -3.87 -10.32
C PRO A 102 14.27 -5.29 -9.80
N ASP A 103 14.76 -5.59 -8.60
CA ASP A 103 14.58 -6.89 -7.93
C ASP A 103 13.23 -6.99 -7.20
N LEU A 104 12.37 -5.97 -7.35
CA LEU A 104 11.05 -5.84 -6.70
C LEU A 104 11.13 -5.68 -5.18
N ASP A 105 12.26 -5.24 -4.65
CA ASP A 105 12.34 -4.79 -3.27
C ASP A 105 11.69 -3.42 -3.11
N LEU A 106 11.09 -3.17 -1.93
CA LEU A 106 10.24 -2.01 -1.71
C LEU A 106 10.69 -1.18 -0.51
N ILE A 107 10.62 0.13 -0.61
CA ILE A 107 10.43 1.01 0.54
C ILE A 107 8.95 1.37 0.62
N LYS A 108 8.36 1.20 1.82
CA LYS A 108 6.97 1.49 2.15
C LYS A 108 6.88 2.19 3.50
N GLY A 109 5.69 2.70 3.81
CA GLY A 109 5.38 3.20 5.15
C GLY A 109 5.55 4.71 5.34
N ARG A 110 5.83 5.48 4.30
CA ARG A 110 5.93 6.95 4.38
C ARG A 110 4.67 7.60 4.96
N GLY A 111 3.50 7.07 4.65
CA GLY A 111 2.21 7.51 5.15
C GLY A 111 1.95 7.21 6.63
N GLY A 112 2.83 6.48 7.32
CA GLY A 112 2.69 6.13 8.74
C GLY A 112 1.71 4.97 9.01
N ALA A 113 1.36 4.17 8.01
CA ALA A 113 0.55 2.95 8.14
C ALA A 113 1.39 1.67 8.05
N HIS A 114 2.70 1.78 8.20
CA HIS A 114 3.73 0.78 7.86
C HIS A 114 3.45 -0.60 8.46
N THR A 115 3.24 -0.72 9.77
CA THR A 115 2.99 -2.03 10.42
C THR A 115 1.68 -2.64 9.92
N ARG A 116 0.60 -1.87 9.83
CA ARG A 116 -0.68 -2.37 9.33
C ARG A 116 -0.57 -2.83 7.87
N GLU A 117 0.10 -2.05 7.01
CA GLU A 117 0.38 -2.44 5.62
C GLU A 117 1.13 -3.77 5.56
N LYS A 118 2.18 -3.93 6.39
CA LYS A 118 3.00 -5.13 6.42
C LYS A 118 2.23 -6.36 6.90
N VAL A 119 1.42 -6.22 7.94
CA VAL A 119 0.59 -7.31 8.47
C VAL A 119 -0.43 -7.76 7.42
N VAL A 120 -1.15 -6.82 6.80
CA VAL A 120 -2.15 -7.15 5.77
C VAL A 120 -1.49 -7.79 4.54
N ALA A 121 -0.36 -7.27 4.08
CA ALA A 121 0.37 -7.86 2.96
C ALA A 121 0.87 -9.28 3.26
N ALA A 122 1.32 -9.55 4.50
CA ALA A 122 1.80 -10.87 4.91
C ALA A 122 0.69 -11.93 5.00
N GLN A 123 -0.56 -11.53 5.20
CA GLN A 123 -1.72 -12.43 5.22
C GLN A 123 -2.31 -12.69 3.84
N ALA A 124 -1.81 -12.05 2.79
CA ALA A 124 -2.35 -12.20 1.44
C ALA A 124 -1.62 -13.30 0.65
N ARG A 125 -2.39 -14.16 -0.02
CA ARG A 125 -1.86 -15.14 -0.99
C ARG A 125 -1.12 -14.46 -2.13
N ARG A 126 -1.60 -13.28 -2.52
CA ARG A 126 -1.00 -12.46 -3.56
C ARG A 126 -0.95 -11.00 -3.11
N PHE A 127 0.25 -10.45 -3.12
CA PHE A 127 0.48 -9.03 -2.89
C PHE A 127 0.77 -8.33 -4.21
N VAL A 128 0.00 -7.29 -4.54
CA VAL A 128 0.13 -6.49 -5.76
C VAL A 128 0.46 -5.06 -5.39
N VAL A 129 1.59 -4.59 -5.89
CA VAL A 129 2.07 -3.22 -5.65
C VAL A 129 1.65 -2.32 -6.80
N LEU A 130 0.96 -1.24 -6.45
CA LEU A 130 0.49 -0.21 -7.36
C LEU A 130 1.48 0.95 -7.34
N THR A 131 2.15 1.15 -8.45
CA THR A 131 3.19 2.17 -8.55
C THR A 131 3.08 2.95 -9.86
N ASP A 132 3.76 4.07 -9.93
CA ASP A 132 4.01 4.85 -11.14
C ASP A 132 5.53 5.01 -11.33
N PRO A 133 6.01 5.37 -12.53
CA PRO A 133 7.45 5.43 -12.83
C PRO A 133 8.27 6.34 -11.91
N SER A 134 7.64 7.26 -11.17
CA SER A 134 8.35 8.12 -10.21
C SER A 134 8.91 7.35 -9.01
N LYS A 135 8.41 6.12 -8.78
CA LYS A 135 8.81 5.24 -7.68
C LYS A 135 9.97 4.31 -8.03
N ASP A 136 10.26 4.16 -9.31
CA ASP A 136 11.32 3.28 -9.76
C ASP A 136 12.68 3.86 -9.38
N VAL A 137 13.53 3.02 -8.79
CA VAL A 137 14.89 3.36 -8.37
C VAL A 137 15.82 2.19 -8.73
N GLU A 138 17.08 2.48 -9.07
CA GLU A 138 18.08 1.44 -9.27
C GLU A 138 18.47 0.74 -7.96
N ARG A 139 18.42 1.50 -6.85
CA ARG A 139 18.73 1.01 -5.51
C ARG A 139 17.83 1.70 -4.49
N LEU A 140 17.31 0.92 -3.53
CA LEU A 140 16.50 1.44 -2.45
C LEU A 140 17.27 2.50 -1.62
N GLY A 141 16.54 3.52 -1.17
CA GLY A 141 17.10 4.66 -0.45
C GLY A 141 17.63 5.78 -1.34
N ALA A 142 17.49 5.67 -2.67
CA ALA A 142 17.95 6.69 -3.61
C ALA A 142 17.11 7.98 -3.55
N LYS A 143 15.80 7.86 -3.33
CA LYS A 143 14.86 9.00 -3.31
C LYS A 143 14.16 9.17 -1.97
N ARG A 144 14.10 8.12 -1.15
CA ARG A 144 13.31 8.09 0.09
C ARG A 144 14.12 7.53 1.25
N VAL A 145 13.87 8.08 2.44
CA VAL A 145 14.38 7.52 3.69
C VAL A 145 13.60 6.24 4.02
N LEU A 146 14.24 5.31 4.72
CA LEU A 146 13.60 4.10 5.22
C LEU A 146 12.78 4.42 6.47
N PRO A 147 11.46 4.27 6.46
CA PRO A 147 10.65 4.37 7.66
C PRO A 147 10.88 3.15 8.55
N VAL A 148 11.04 3.38 9.85
CA VAL A 148 11.10 2.34 10.87
C VAL A 148 10.04 2.65 11.92
N GLU A 149 9.01 1.83 11.98
CA GLU A 149 7.96 1.99 13.00
C GLU A 149 8.40 1.34 14.31
N VAL A 150 8.26 2.07 15.40
CA VAL A 150 8.67 1.62 16.73
C VAL A 150 7.59 1.93 17.77
N LEU A 151 7.54 1.10 18.81
CA LEU A 151 6.77 1.45 20.00
C LEU A 151 7.37 2.71 20.65
N PRO A 152 6.56 3.66 21.15
CA PRO A 152 7.06 4.90 21.75
C PRO A 152 8.14 4.68 22.82
N MET A 153 7.97 3.67 23.68
CA MET A 153 8.94 3.32 24.72
C MET A 153 10.26 2.77 24.17
N ALA A 154 10.29 2.27 22.93
CA ALA A 154 11.48 1.71 22.28
C ALA A 154 12.24 2.74 21.44
N THR A 155 11.80 3.98 21.34
CA THR A 155 12.42 5.01 20.51
C THR A 155 13.91 5.20 20.81
N GLY A 156 14.28 5.38 22.07
CA GLY A 156 15.68 5.57 22.48
C GLY A 156 16.57 4.36 22.17
N PRO A 157 16.21 3.14 22.58
CA PRO A 157 16.95 1.93 22.23
C PRO A 157 17.13 1.74 20.72
N VAL A 158 16.06 1.91 19.92
CA VAL A 158 16.10 1.73 18.46
C VAL A 158 16.98 2.78 17.80
N LEU A 159 16.89 4.06 18.20
CA LEU A 159 17.77 5.11 17.68
C LEU A 159 19.25 4.78 17.94
N ARG A 160 19.61 4.32 19.14
CA ARG A 160 20.99 3.92 19.45
C ARG A 160 21.47 2.76 18.58
N THR A 161 20.61 1.76 18.38
CA THR A 161 20.93 0.61 17.51
C THR A 161 21.18 1.05 16.07
N LEU A 162 20.28 1.87 15.51
CA LEU A 162 20.41 2.38 14.14
C LEU A 162 21.66 3.26 13.96
N THR A 163 21.95 4.12 14.94
CA THR A 163 23.18 4.92 14.96
C THR A 163 24.42 4.03 15.01
N GLY A 164 24.40 2.98 15.82
CA GLY A 164 25.50 1.98 15.90
C GLY A 164 25.72 1.21 14.59
N LEU A 165 24.70 1.08 13.75
CA LEU A 165 24.79 0.53 12.39
C LEU A 165 25.26 1.58 11.35
N GLY A 166 25.58 2.80 11.77
CA GLY A 166 26.00 3.89 10.89
C GLY A 166 24.85 4.66 10.23
N ALA A 167 23.60 4.44 10.65
CA ALA A 167 22.46 5.16 10.10
C ALA A 167 22.33 6.57 10.70
N ASN A 168 22.01 7.55 9.86
CA ASN A 168 21.56 8.87 10.32
C ASN A 168 20.06 8.81 10.63
N ALA A 169 19.71 8.33 11.83
CA ALA A 169 18.34 8.11 12.24
C ALA A 169 17.82 9.26 13.11
N SER A 170 16.58 9.69 12.84
CA SER A 170 15.89 10.70 13.63
C SER A 170 14.43 10.34 13.83
N LEU A 171 13.84 10.79 14.94
CA LEU A 171 12.41 10.64 15.18
C LEU A 171 11.64 11.60 14.26
N ARG A 172 10.70 11.03 13.47
CA ARG A 172 9.80 11.85 12.66
C ARG A 172 8.76 12.54 13.54
N MET A 173 8.72 13.86 13.47
CA MET A 173 7.75 14.69 14.19
C MET A 173 6.65 15.14 13.23
N GLY A 174 5.41 14.67 13.47
CA GLY A 174 4.24 15.04 12.67
C GLY A 174 4.02 14.19 11.40
N ARG A 175 2.88 14.41 10.74
CA ARG A 175 2.59 13.84 9.42
C ARG A 175 3.17 14.74 8.34
N GLU A 176 3.83 14.18 7.36
CA GLU A 176 4.06 14.89 6.09
C GLU A 176 2.70 15.15 5.43
N LYS A 177 2.55 16.35 4.80
CA LYS A 177 1.28 16.80 4.21
C LYS A 177 0.71 15.88 3.11
N ASP A 178 1.52 14.97 2.58
CA ASP A 178 1.20 14.10 1.44
C ASP A 178 1.05 12.61 1.83
N GLY A 179 0.84 12.32 3.10
CA GLY A 179 0.65 10.97 3.64
C GLY A 179 -0.73 10.71 4.19
#